data_f922bb27d073996d9615a1a1dc8a1904
#
_entry.id   f922bb27d073996d9615a1a1dc8a1904
#
_cell.length_a   1.000
_cell.length_b   1.000
_cell.length_c   1.000
_cell.angle_alpha   90.00
_cell.angle_beta   90.00
_cell.angle_gamma   90.00
#
_symmetry.space_group_name_H-M   'P 1'
#
loop_
_entity.id
_entity.type
_entity.pdbx_description
1 polymer ?
#
loop_
_entity_poly.entity_id
_entity_poly.type
_entity_poly.pdbx_seq_one_letter_code
_entity_poly.pdbx_strand_id
1 'polypeptide(L)'
;MADTEQTAMSQDNFIPVAETGEDAPADFSTDEGALAYACGQLDKLVDAMKYSLKKQIVGWPDDDRELNTYEALRHLLRNMSFGHAAHVEGDYGNPTLTKMGGTNRIQFQLQSTDCNYHSAILHGAHTYRLRGYRGTCAIFQMSTFNGHSCDFADGWKMIGNTNNVESPLLAPGKDIDVVLSHTRPADLRDDQLWLELPEGRCELHIRQYYADWFTEEPANLTLTCENQSFPPPLLDRASSETRFKRLVDLLRVHADFCEAGVKSHLASPTDRIARFVVPGAFAGTDYFSGYFRVNPDEAVIIEIDKPDCEYWNVELAQLQWEPGDYWARLVNYNLAQVHYEADGKVRFIASWKDPGLPNWFDCSGRTLHLIGFRFFECRSDQAEPRVTTVPLADLEKHIAPDTPRISPEQRREQMEQRLLSVYRRRFNDF
;
A
#
# COMPACT_ATOMS: atom_id res chain seq x y z
N MET A 1 -12.79 -21.71 -25.80
CA MET A 1 -11.59 -21.48 -24.99
C MET A 1 -10.94 -20.26 -25.59
N ALA A 2 -11.21 -19.11 -25.06
CA ALA A 2 -10.58 -17.84 -25.45
C ALA A 2 -9.49 -17.59 -24.43
N ASP A 3 -8.24 -17.55 -24.91
CA ASP A 3 -7.08 -17.15 -24.12
C ASP A 3 -7.34 -15.75 -23.56
N THR A 4 -7.55 -15.67 -22.26
CA THR A 4 -7.54 -14.43 -21.54
C THR A 4 -6.08 -14.00 -21.42
N GLU A 5 -5.61 -13.12 -22.30
CA GLU A 5 -4.31 -12.44 -22.12
C GLU A 5 -4.33 -11.70 -20.78
N GLN A 6 -3.62 -12.26 -19.81
CA GLN A 6 -3.34 -11.62 -18.53
C GLN A 6 -2.40 -10.45 -18.79
N THR A 7 -2.86 -9.23 -18.58
CA THR A 7 -2.01 -8.04 -18.62
C THR A 7 -1.12 -8.05 -17.36
N ALA A 8 0.07 -8.62 -17.47
CA ALA A 8 1.07 -8.57 -16.40
C ALA A 8 1.85 -7.25 -16.49
N MET A 9 2.19 -6.66 -15.35
CA MET A 9 3.23 -5.63 -15.30
C MET A 9 4.55 -6.26 -15.72
N SER A 10 5.07 -5.89 -16.90
CA SER A 10 6.36 -6.39 -17.37
C SER A 10 7.50 -5.78 -16.55
N GLN A 11 8.43 -6.62 -16.10
CA GLN A 11 9.68 -6.18 -15.46
C GLN A 11 10.60 -5.40 -16.42
N ASP A 12 10.35 -5.51 -17.73
CA ASP A 12 11.15 -4.85 -18.78
C ASP A 12 10.95 -3.34 -18.87
N ASN A 13 10.00 -2.77 -18.11
CA ASN A 13 9.71 -1.34 -18.09
C ASN A 13 10.57 -0.52 -17.10
N PHE A 14 11.44 -1.18 -16.32
CA PHE A 14 12.34 -0.49 -15.40
C PHE A 14 13.63 -0.10 -16.11
N ILE A 15 13.82 1.20 -16.31
CA ILE A 15 15.07 1.75 -16.85
C ILE A 15 16.11 1.76 -15.72
N PRO A 16 17.28 1.12 -15.90
CA PRO A 16 18.35 1.20 -14.92
C PRO A 16 18.69 2.68 -14.65
N VAL A 17 18.80 3.04 -13.38
CA VAL A 17 19.22 4.39 -12.98
C VAL A 17 20.64 4.61 -13.50
N ALA A 18 20.81 5.57 -14.42
CA ALA A 18 22.13 5.94 -14.89
C ALA A 18 22.97 6.37 -13.68
N GLU A 19 24.14 5.77 -13.52
CA GLU A 19 25.11 6.21 -12.52
C GLU A 19 25.42 7.68 -12.77
N THR A 20 25.06 8.53 -11.81
CA THR A 20 25.49 9.94 -11.82
C THR A 20 27.00 9.93 -11.61
N GLY A 21 27.75 10.69 -12.45
CA GLY A 21 29.20 10.68 -12.49
C GLY A 21 29.86 10.74 -11.10
N GLU A 22 31.10 10.27 -11.02
CA GLU A 22 31.89 10.26 -9.79
C GLU A 22 31.88 11.63 -9.12
N ASP A 23 31.45 11.65 -7.85
CA ASP A 23 31.49 12.88 -7.06
C ASP A 23 32.89 13.38 -6.88
N ALA A 24 33.11 14.69 -6.96
CA ALA A 24 34.38 15.31 -6.59
C ALA A 24 34.71 14.89 -5.13
N PRO A 25 36.00 14.62 -4.84
CA PRO A 25 36.39 14.23 -3.49
C PRO A 25 35.96 15.30 -2.48
N ALA A 26 35.20 14.90 -1.46
CA ALA A 26 34.72 15.81 -0.44
C ALA A 26 35.87 16.29 0.43
N ASP A 27 36.05 17.59 0.55
CA ASP A 27 36.98 18.23 1.45
C ASP A 27 36.26 18.69 2.74
N PHE A 28 36.29 17.90 3.81
CA PHE A 28 35.73 18.24 5.10
C PHE A 28 36.70 19.05 5.99
N SER A 29 37.85 19.45 5.48
CA SER A 29 38.82 20.30 6.24
C SER A 29 38.41 21.78 6.25
N THR A 30 37.46 22.15 5.37
CA THR A 30 36.95 23.53 5.27
C THR A 30 35.42 23.56 5.31
N ASP A 31 34.85 24.66 5.78
CA ASP A 31 33.39 24.87 5.77
C ASP A 31 32.82 24.88 4.34
N GLU A 32 33.56 25.45 3.40
CA GLU A 32 33.19 25.51 1.98
C GLU A 32 33.15 24.12 1.35
N GLY A 33 34.10 23.26 1.64
CA GLY A 33 34.14 21.88 1.13
C GLY A 33 33.06 21.02 1.75
N ALA A 34 32.82 21.16 3.05
CA ALA A 34 31.72 20.47 3.74
C ALA A 34 30.36 20.91 3.19
N LEU A 35 30.13 22.21 2.97
CA LEU A 35 28.93 22.75 2.38
C LEU A 35 28.73 22.28 0.94
N ALA A 36 29.80 22.31 0.13
CA ALA A 36 29.74 21.84 -1.26
C ALA A 36 29.32 20.36 -1.35
N TYR A 37 29.86 19.51 -0.46
CA TYR A 37 29.44 18.12 -0.37
C TYR A 37 27.95 17.98 -0.03
N ALA A 38 27.49 18.68 1.01
CA ALA A 38 26.10 18.63 1.43
C ALA A 38 25.13 19.12 0.34
N CYS A 39 25.48 20.21 -0.35
CA CYS A 39 24.71 20.72 -1.49
C CYS A 39 24.69 19.73 -2.65
N GLY A 40 25.80 19.07 -2.97
CA GLY A 40 25.87 18.06 -4.01
C GLY A 40 24.94 16.85 -3.71
N GLN A 41 24.83 16.41 -2.45
CA GLN A 41 23.87 15.39 -2.08
C GLN A 41 22.42 15.89 -2.20
N LEU A 42 22.17 17.14 -1.80
CA LEU A 42 20.84 17.75 -1.95
C LEU A 42 20.42 17.88 -3.42
N ASP A 43 21.33 18.23 -4.32
CA ASP A 43 21.04 18.33 -5.76
C ASP A 43 20.57 16.99 -6.32
N LYS A 44 21.17 15.86 -5.92
CA LYS A 44 20.73 14.51 -6.30
C LYS A 44 19.30 14.24 -5.83
N LEU A 45 18.95 14.64 -4.62
CA LEU A 45 17.61 14.51 -4.09
C LEU A 45 16.62 15.37 -4.88
N VAL A 46 16.96 16.62 -5.15
CA VAL A 46 16.11 17.54 -5.93
C VAL A 46 15.86 16.99 -7.35
N ASP A 47 16.85 16.39 -7.97
CA ASP A 47 16.70 15.77 -9.29
C ASP A 47 15.79 14.54 -9.24
N ALA A 48 15.89 13.72 -8.21
CA ALA A 48 14.96 12.59 -8.00
C ALA A 48 13.52 13.07 -7.75
N MET A 49 13.36 14.17 -7.01
CA MET A 49 12.04 14.81 -6.78
C MET A 49 11.42 15.30 -8.10
N LYS A 50 12.21 16.00 -8.93
CA LYS A 50 11.75 16.48 -10.25
C LYS A 50 11.39 15.30 -11.17
N TYR A 51 12.20 14.24 -11.14
CA TYR A 51 11.93 13.01 -11.89
C TYR A 51 10.59 12.40 -11.48
N SER A 52 10.36 12.24 -10.17
CA SER A 52 9.12 11.72 -9.64
C SER A 52 7.89 12.55 -10.07
N LEU A 53 7.97 13.88 -9.96
CA LEU A 53 6.88 14.76 -10.39
C LEU A 53 6.62 14.65 -11.91
N LYS A 54 7.67 14.57 -12.72
CA LYS A 54 7.52 14.38 -14.17
C LYS A 54 6.74 13.11 -14.48
N LYS A 55 7.06 12.00 -13.82
CA LYS A 55 6.38 10.71 -13.99
C LYS A 55 4.90 10.75 -13.57
N GLN A 56 4.54 11.59 -12.63
CA GLN A 56 3.19 11.68 -12.09
C GLN A 56 2.31 12.75 -12.74
N ILE A 57 2.87 13.63 -13.56
CA ILE A 57 2.13 14.74 -14.16
C ILE A 57 2.10 14.62 -15.68
N VAL A 58 3.21 14.21 -16.31
CA VAL A 58 3.34 14.26 -17.78
C VAL A 58 2.82 12.98 -18.42
N GLY A 59 1.92 13.15 -19.41
CA GLY A 59 1.38 12.03 -20.20
C GLY A 59 0.15 11.35 -19.61
N TRP A 60 -0.41 11.90 -18.53
CA TRP A 60 -1.66 11.42 -17.96
C TRP A 60 -2.90 12.05 -18.65
N PRO A 61 -4.09 11.42 -18.48
CA PRO A 61 -5.34 12.01 -18.95
C PRO A 61 -5.55 13.43 -18.42
N ASP A 62 -6.23 14.26 -19.19
CA ASP A 62 -6.47 15.66 -18.86
C ASP A 62 -7.55 15.85 -17.78
N ASP A 63 -8.26 14.77 -17.46
CA ASP A 63 -9.26 14.78 -16.39
C ASP A 63 -8.63 15.29 -15.10
N ASP A 64 -9.25 16.28 -14.46
CA ASP A 64 -8.86 16.81 -13.15
C ASP A 64 -7.37 17.25 -13.05
N ARG A 65 -6.75 17.74 -14.13
CA ARG A 65 -5.31 18.03 -14.23
C ARG A 65 -4.78 18.91 -13.11
N GLU A 66 -5.51 19.96 -12.74
CA GLU A 66 -5.09 20.87 -11.65
C GLU A 66 -5.02 20.13 -10.31
N LEU A 67 -6.09 19.39 -9.97
CA LEU A 67 -6.17 18.59 -8.76
C LEU A 67 -5.08 17.49 -8.74
N ASN A 68 -4.87 16.79 -9.86
CA ASN A 68 -3.84 15.77 -9.99
C ASN A 68 -2.43 16.35 -9.83
N THR A 69 -2.18 17.60 -10.21
CA THR A 69 -0.89 18.27 -9.98
C THR A 69 -0.67 18.52 -8.49
N TYR A 70 -1.68 18.96 -7.75
CA TYR A 70 -1.57 19.14 -6.30
C TYR A 70 -1.37 17.82 -5.57
N GLU A 71 -2.07 16.77 -5.99
CA GLU A 71 -1.90 15.43 -5.42
C GLU A 71 -0.53 14.83 -5.75
N ALA A 72 0.05 15.11 -6.92
CA ALA A 72 1.41 14.67 -7.25
C ALA A 72 2.46 15.30 -6.31
N LEU A 73 2.33 16.58 -5.98
CA LEU A 73 3.18 17.24 -4.99
C LEU A 73 3.02 16.62 -3.61
N ARG A 74 1.78 16.37 -3.21
CA ARG A 74 1.46 15.74 -1.92
C ARG A 74 2.02 14.31 -1.83
N HIS A 75 1.87 13.53 -2.89
CA HIS A 75 2.41 12.16 -3.02
C HIS A 75 3.94 12.15 -2.92
N LEU A 76 4.63 13.06 -3.59
CA LEU A 76 6.08 13.20 -3.47
C LEU A 76 6.53 13.38 -2.02
N LEU A 77 5.88 14.28 -1.27
CA LEU A 77 6.23 14.54 0.13
C LEU A 77 5.91 13.35 1.05
N ARG A 78 4.85 12.59 0.75
CA ARG A 78 4.53 11.33 1.45
C ARG A 78 5.62 10.29 1.25
N ASN A 79 6.09 10.13 0.00
CA ASN A 79 7.17 9.19 -0.33
C ASN A 79 8.50 9.60 0.32
N MET A 80 8.80 10.89 0.36
CA MET A 80 9.96 11.40 1.10
C MET A 80 9.86 11.08 2.60
N SER A 81 8.70 11.25 3.21
CA SER A 81 8.49 10.94 4.63
C SER A 81 8.74 9.46 4.93
N PHE A 82 8.19 8.57 4.11
CA PHE A 82 8.45 7.13 4.25
C PHE A 82 9.93 6.80 4.00
N GLY A 83 10.49 7.29 2.89
CA GLY A 83 11.87 7.02 2.51
C GLY A 83 12.89 7.50 3.55
N HIS A 84 12.65 8.66 4.17
CA HIS A 84 13.46 9.13 5.29
C HIS A 84 13.39 8.14 6.46
N ALA A 85 12.19 7.83 6.95
CA ALA A 85 12.02 6.97 8.10
C ALA A 85 12.54 5.53 7.89
N ALA A 86 12.31 4.95 6.71
CA ALA A 86 12.68 3.56 6.43
C ALA A 86 14.14 3.39 5.98
N HIS A 87 14.68 4.31 5.19
CA HIS A 87 15.96 4.13 4.50
C HIS A 87 17.08 5.04 5.00
N VAL A 88 16.77 6.27 5.45
CA VAL A 88 17.78 7.15 6.04
C VAL A 88 18.02 6.79 7.50
N GLU A 89 16.94 6.62 8.27
CA GLU A 89 17.03 6.23 9.69
C GLU A 89 17.16 4.72 9.91
N GLY A 90 16.89 3.92 8.87
CA GLY A 90 16.96 2.46 8.97
C GLY A 90 18.38 1.93 9.20
N ASP A 91 18.51 0.95 10.08
CA ASP A 91 19.78 0.33 10.46
C ASP A 91 19.61 -1.19 10.63
N TYR A 92 20.56 -1.97 10.11
CA TYR A 92 20.49 -3.44 10.21
C TYR A 92 20.73 -3.98 11.62
N GLY A 93 21.62 -3.36 12.36
CA GLY A 93 21.94 -3.76 13.74
C GLY A 93 20.93 -3.26 14.76
N ASN A 94 20.21 -2.17 14.43
CA ASN A 94 19.19 -1.57 15.28
C ASN A 94 17.89 -1.37 14.45
N PRO A 95 17.23 -2.47 14.05
CA PRO A 95 16.11 -2.40 13.15
C PRO A 95 14.90 -1.70 13.79
N THR A 96 14.19 -0.92 12.99
CA THR A 96 12.96 -0.25 13.40
C THR A 96 11.83 -0.70 12.49
N LEU A 97 10.68 -1.04 13.10
CA LEU A 97 9.45 -1.25 12.35
C LEU A 97 8.89 0.10 11.94
N THR A 98 9.20 0.50 10.72
CA THR A 98 8.72 1.76 10.14
C THR A 98 7.33 1.57 9.57
N LYS A 99 6.39 2.44 9.95
CA LYS A 99 5.06 2.45 9.38
C LYS A 99 5.12 2.96 7.95
N MET A 100 4.77 2.11 7.00
CA MET A 100 4.64 2.51 5.60
C MET A 100 3.42 3.43 5.47
N GLY A 101 3.66 4.68 5.05
CA GLY A 101 2.63 5.69 5.10
C GLY A 101 2.63 6.53 6.39
N GLY A 102 3.56 6.30 7.32
CA GLY A 102 3.86 7.17 8.47
C GLY A 102 2.70 7.36 9.43
N THR A 103 1.87 8.35 9.19
CA THR A 103 0.70 8.67 10.01
C THR A 103 -0.59 8.21 9.33
N ASN A 104 -1.74 8.35 10.03
CA ASN A 104 -3.06 8.06 9.53
C ASN A 104 -3.49 8.83 8.26
N ARG A 105 -2.74 9.84 7.83
CA ARG A 105 -3.00 10.64 6.61
C ARG A 105 -1.95 10.46 5.53
N ILE A 106 -0.79 9.90 5.85
CA ILE A 106 0.27 9.61 4.88
C ILE A 106 -0.02 8.25 4.27
N GLN A 107 0.04 8.17 2.97
CA GLN A 107 -0.16 6.96 2.17
C GLN A 107 1.10 6.68 1.36
N PHE A 108 1.30 5.44 0.98
CA PHE A 108 2.43 4.98 0.20
C PHE A 108 1.96 3.88 -0.75
N GLN A 109 2.02 4.13 -2.05
CA GLN A 109 1.49 3.26 -3.10
C GLN A 109 -0.03 3.02 -2.98
N LEU A 110 -0.57 2.08 -3.73
CA LEU A 110 -1.95 1.62 -3.60
C LEU A 110 -2.08 0.67 -2.39
N GLN A 111 -1.71 1.18 -1.22
CA GLN A 111 -1.93 0.47 0.04
C GLN A 111 -3.41 0.35 0.33
N SER A 112 -3.82 -0.81 0.85
CA SER A 112 -5.19 -0.95 1.33
C SER A 112 -5.46 -0.02 2.50
N THR A 113 -6.55 0.71 2.43
CA THR A 113 -6.99 1.61 3.51
C THR A 113 -7.41 0.86 4.77
N ASP A 114 -7.77 -0.42 4.63
CA ASP A 114 -8.07 -1.32 5.74
C ASP A 114 -6.83 -1.87 6.44
N CYS A 115 -5.64 -1.62 5.91
CA CYS A 115 -4.43 -2.28 6.40
C CYS A 115 -3.46 -1.31 7.07
N ASN A 116 -2.86 -1.72 8.18
CA ASN A 116 -1.65 -1.12 8.72
C ASN A 116 -0.44 -1.88 8.15
N TYR A 117 0.44 -1.15 7.49
CA TYR A 117 1.66 -1.69 6.91
C TYR A 117 2.87 -1.24 7.72
N HIS A 118 3.75 -2.19 8.04
CA HIS A 118 5.05 -1.90 8.61
C HIS A 118 6.15 -2.55 7.78
N SER A 119 7.29 -1.90 7.69
CA SER A 119 8.49 -2.47 7.08
C SER A 119 9.70 -2.27 7.97
N ALA A 120 10.71 -3.12 7.76
CA ALA A 120 12.04 -2.94 8.33
C ALA A 120 13.08 -3.41 7.33
N ILE A 121 14.12 -2.58 7.14
CA ILE A 121 15.28 -3.01 6.36
C ILE A 121 16.13 -3.93 7.23
N LEU A 122 16.51 -5.08 6.67
CA LEU A 122 17.24 -6.14 7.34
C LEU A 122 18.42 -6.61 6.48
N HIS A 123 19.25 -7.50 7.04
CA HIS A 123 20.34 -8.14 6.32
C HIS A 123 20.51 -9.59 6.79
N GLY A 124 20.59 -10.53 5.86
CA GLY A 124 20.65 -11.97 6.17
C GLY A 124 21.89 -12.45 6.93
N ALA A 125 22.92 -11.58 7.06
CA ALA A 125 24.06 -11.86 7.96
C ALA A 125 23.69 -11.78 9.45
N HIS A 126 22.50 -11.26 9.77
CA HIS A 126 22.01 -11.12 11.14
C HIS A 126 20.85 -12.07 11.42
N THR A 127 20.63 -12.35 12.71
CA THR A 127 19.43 -13.00 13.22
C THR A 127 18.60 -11.97 13.97
N TYR A 128 17.30 -11.93 13.65
CA TYR A 128 16.37 -11.00 14.30
C TYR A 128 15.26 -11.74 15.04
N ARG A 129 14.71 -11.05 16.04
CA ARG A 129 13.54 -11.53 16.78
C ARG A 129 12.43 -10.51 16.71
N LEU A 130 11.26 -10.94 16.21
CA LEU A 130 10.03 -10.18 16.25
C LEU A 130 9.12 -10.77 17.32
N ARG A 131 8.77 -9.98 18.34
CA ARG A 131 8.00 -10.43 19.51
C ARG A 131 6.94 -9.41 19.89
N GLY A 132 5.88 -9.90 20.48
CA GLY A 132 4.86 -9.10 21.12
C GLY A 132 3.46 -9.57 20.79
N TYR A 133 2.49 -8.72 21.11
CA TYR A 133 1.08 -8.98 20.89
C TYR A 133 0.73 -8.81 19.40
N ARG A 134 0.14 -9.84 18.81
CA ARG A 134 -0.23 -9.89 17.37
C ARG A 134 -1.42 -8.99 17.02
N GLY A 135 -2.22 -8.54 18.00
CA GLY A 135 -3.48 -7.88 17.76
C GLY A 135 -4.60 -8.85 17.35
N THR A 136 -5.73 -8.28 16.92
CA THR A 136 -6.93 -9.05 16.57
C THR A 136 -7.40 -8.85 15.14
N CYS A 137 -6.62 -8.16 14.28
CA CYS A 137 -6.98 -7.91 12.89
C CYS A 137 -7.32 -9.20 12.12
N ALA A 138 -8.21 -9.12 11.14
CA ALA A 138 -8.73 -10.25 10.40
C ALA A 138 -7.63 -11.04 9.67
N ILE A 139 -6.76 -10.35 8.91
CA ILE A 139 -5.60 -10.96 8.26
C ILE A 139 -4.32 -10.31 8.79
N PHE A 140 -3.46 -11.12 9.38
CA PHE A 140 -2.11 -10.75 9.79
C PHE A 140 -1.12 -11.51 8.94
N GLN A 141 -0.19 -10.80 8.30
CA GLN A 141 0.74 -11.39 7.36
C GLN A 141 2.13 -10.79 7.51
N MET A 142 3.13 -11.64 7.40
CA MET A 142 4.54 -11.26 7.35
C MET A 142 5.17 -11.80 6.08
N SER A 143 5.99 -10.98 5.42
CA SER A 143 6.73 -11.39 4.23
C SER A 143 8.13 -10.81 4.25
N THR A 144 9.10 -11.56 3.76
CA THR A 144 10.47 -11.11 3.54
C THR A 144 10.76 -11.04 2.06
N PHE A 145 11.53 -10.03 1.66
CA PHE A 145 11.90 -9.78 0.29
C PHE A 145 13.41 -9.70 0.15
N ASN A 146 13.96 -10.13 -0.99
CA ASN A 146 15.35 -9.85 -1.34
C ASN A 146 15.48 -8.37 -1.74
N GLY A 147 16.54 -7.69 -1.30
CA GLY A 147 16.70 -6.26 -1.51
C GLY A 147 15.74 -5.41 -0.66
N HIS A 148 15.67 -4.13 -0.97
CA HIS A 148 14.80 -3.16 -0.33
C HIS A 148 13.77 -2.62 -1.32
N SER A 149 12.75 -1.93 -0.84
CA SER A 149 11.74 -1.26 -1.68
C SER A 149 12.32 -0.19 -2.62
N CYS A 150 13.55 0.27 -2.40
CA CYS A 150 14.31 1.08 -3.35
C CYS A 150 15.01 0.28 -4.45
N ASP A 151 14.97 -1.04 -4.41
CA ASP A 151 15.65 -1.96 -5.34
C ASP A 151 14.67 -2.67 -6.30
N PHE A 152 13.43 -2.22 -6.47
CA PHE A 152 12.41 -2.89 -7.32
C PHE A 152 12.91 -3.23 -8.72
N ALA A 153 13.77 -2.37 -9.30
CA ALA A 153 14.34 -2.60 -10.61
C ALA A 153 15.27 -3.82 -10.69
N ASP A 154 15.84 -4.24 -9.57
CA ASP A 154 16.84 -5.31 -9.47
C ASP A 154 16.22 -6.71 -9.18
N GLY A 155 14.91 -6.86 -9.41
CA GLY A 155 14.23 -8.14 -9.22
C GLY A 155 13.82 -8.43 -7.78
N TRP A 156 13.30 -7.44 -7.11
CA TRP A 156 12.69 -7.56 -5.79
C TRP A 156 11.65 -8.69 -5.75
N LYS A 157 11.89 -9.72 -4.93
CA LYS A 157 11.09 -10.95 -4.86
C LYS A 157 10.78 -11.30 -3.42
N MET A 158 9.58 -11.83 -3.20
CA MET A 158 9.21 -12.45 -1.94
C MET A 158 10.01 -13.75 -1.76
N ILE A 159 10.63 -13.90 -0.60
CA ILE A 159 11.42 -15.09 -0.21
C ILE A 159 10.65 -15.90 0.82
N GLY A 160 10.22 -15.29 1.92
CA GLY A 160 9.41 -15.90 2.95
C GLY A 160 8.04 -15.26 3.05
N ASN A 161 7.05 -16.04 3.41
CA ASN A 161 5.69 -15.59 3.67
C ASN A 161 5.01 -16.46 4.72
N THR A 162 4.21 -15.85 5.59
CA THR A 162 3.32 -16.56 6.52
C THR A 162 2.16 -15.65 6.92
N ASN A 163 1.01 -16.26 7.20
CA ASN A 163 -0.20 -15.54 7.62
C ASN A 163 -0.98 -16.36 8.67
N ASN A 164 -2.02 -15.75 9.25
CA ASN A 164 -2.84 -16.38 10.27
C ASN A 164 -3.84 -17.43 9.73
N VAL A 165 -4.04 -17.51 8.44
CA VAL A 165 -4.88 -18.57 7.83
C VAL A 165 -4.08 -19.87 7.78
N GLU A 166 -2.78 -19.77 7.47
CA GLU A 166 -1.87 -20.90 7.36
C GLU A 166 -1.28 -21.34 8.72
N SER A 167 -1.06 -20.40 9.63
CA SER A 167 -0.37 -20.68 10.91
C SER A 167 -1.23 -20.38 12.14
N PRO A 168 -1.54 -21.38 12.97
CA PRO A 168 -2.26 -21.18 14.23
C PRO A 168 -1.43 -20.41 15.29
N LEU A 169 -0.12 -20.27 15.12
CA LEU A 169 0.72 -19.43 15.95
C LEU A 169 0.47 -17.94 15.75
N LEU A 170 -0.14 -17.57 14.62
CA LEU A 170 -0.57 -16.21 14.30
C LEU A 170 -2.08 -15.98 14.55
N ALA A 171 -2.74 -16.82 15.34
CA ALA A 171 -4.16 -16.63 15.64
C ALA A 171 -4.40 -15.30 16.38
N PRO A 172 -5.57 -14.63 16.15
CA PRO A 172 -5.90 -13.37 16.80
C PRO A 172 -5.77 -13.40 18.32
N GLY A 173 -5.26 -12.31 18.90
CA GLY A 173 -5.15 -12.14 20.36
C GLY A 173 -4.01 -12.87 21.02
N LYS A 174 -3.08 -13.45 20.26
CA LYS A 174 -1.90 -14.15 20.81
C LYS A 174 -0.66 -13.27 20.85
N ASP A 175 0.24 -13.59 21.74
CA ASP A 175 1.64 -13.18 21.64
C ASP A 175 2.36 -14.05 20.60
N ILE A 176 3.27 -13.45 19.86
CA ILE A 176 4.06 -14.12 18.83
C ILE A 176 5.55 -14.02 19.14
N ASP A 177 6.29 -15.02 18.71
CA ASP A 177 7.76 -15.07 18.74
C ASP A 177 8.27 -15.61 17.41
N VAL A 178 8.85 -14.72 16.59
CA VAL A 178 9.31 -15.04 15.24
C VAL A 178 10.82 -14.84 15.15
N VAL A 179 11.52 -15.86 14.68
CA VAL A 179 12.93 -15.79 14.32
C VAL A 179 13.04 -15.48 12.83
N LEU A 180 13.79 -14.43 12.49
CA LEU A 180 14.11 -14.10 11.12
C LEU A 180 15.61 -14.29 10.89
N SER A 181 16.00 -15.20 10.02
CA SER A 181 17.39 -15.53 9.74
C SER A 181 17.54 -16.21 8.39
N HIS A 182 18.75 -16.16 7.80
CA HIS A 182 19.03 -16.88 6.56
C HIS A 182 18.95 -18.40 6.75
N THR A 183 19.47 -18.92 7.84
CA THR A 183 19.43 -20.35 8.15
C THR A 183 18.44 -20.61 9.28
N ARG A 184 17.57 -21.62 9.10
CA ARG A 184 16.63 -22.02 10.15
C ARG A 184 17.38 -22.53 11.37
N PRO A 185 17.12 -21.98 12.58
CA PRO A 185 17.75 -22.43 13.82
C PRO A 185 17.43 -23.90 14.10
N ALA A 186 18.46 -24.67 14.53
CA ALA A 186 18.28 -26.09 14.88
C ALA A 186 17.51 -26.28 16.21
N ASP A 187 17.48 -25.27 17.06
CA ASP A 187 16.83 -25.22 18.36
C ASP A 187 15.52 -24.42 18.36
N LEU A 188 14.93 -24.22 17.17
CA LEU A 188 13.64 -23.55 17.02
C LEU A 188 12.56 -24.30 17.81
N ARG A 189 11.88 -23.61 18.73
CA ARG A 189 10.83 -24.19 19.57
C ARG A 189 9.51 -24.33 18.80
N ASP A 190 8.62 -25.20 19.27
CA ASP A 190 7.31 -25.46 18.65
C ASP A 190 6.36 -24.24 18.75
N ASP A 191 6.61 -23.34 19.70
CA ASP A 191 5.84 -22.08 19.89
C ASP A 191 6.43 -20.90 19.13
N GLN A 192 7.46 -21.11 18.33
CA GLN A 192 8.13 -20.09 17.53
C GLN A 192 7.89 -20.29 16.04
N LEU A 193 7.80 -19.19 15.33
CA LEU A 193 7.85 -19.16 13.87
C LEU A 193 9.26 -18.87 13.39
N TRP A 194 9.59 -19.39 12.24
CA TRP A 194 10.78 -19.00 11.49
C TRP A 194 10.37 -18.43 10.13
N LEU A 195 10.93 -17.28 9.81
CA LEU A 195 10.76 -16.63 8.52
C LEU A 195 12.14 -16.45 7.86
N GLU A 196 12.30 -17.00 6.67
CA GLU A 196 13.55 -16.99 5.94
C GLU A 196 13.95 -15.58 5.51
N LEU A 197 15.24 -15.24 5.68
CA LEU A 197 15.88 -14.08 5.08
C LEU A 197 16.79 -14.52 3.93
N PRO A 198 16.88 -13.77 2.82
CA PRO A 198 17.94 -13.97 1.83
C PRO A 198 19.31 -13.65 2.44
N GLU A 199 20.40 -14.09 1.81
CA GLU A 199 21.76 -13.93 2.34
C GLU A 199 22.18 -12.45 2.52
N GLY A 200 21.72 -11.57 1.63
CA GLY A 200 22.13 -10.17 1.58
C GLY A 200 21.10 -9.20 2.19
N ARG A 201 21.02 -8.02 1.57
CA ARG A 201 20.03 -7.00 1.91
C ARG A 201 18.62 -7.55 1.73
N CYS A 202 17.75 -7.25 2.66
CA CYS A 202 16.36 -7.70 2.64
C CYS A 202 15.44 -6.74 3.37
N GLU A 203 14.14 -6.92 3.17
CA GLU A 203 13.11 -6.13 3.83
C GLU A 203 12.02 -7.05 4.39
N LEU A 204 11.61 -6.77 5.63
CA LEU A 204 10.44 -7.37 6.25
C LEU A 204 9.23 -6.47 6.00
N HIS A 205 8.12 -7.04 5.56
CA HIS A 205 6.82 -6.39 5.55
C HIS A 205 5.86 -7.09 6.49
N ILE A 206 5.14 -6.32 7.29
CA ILE A 206 4.03 -6.79 8.14
C ILE A 206 2.77 -6.07 7.69
N ARG A 207 1.70 -6.83 7.48
CA ARG A 207 0.40 -6.32 7.06
C ARG A 207 -0.69 -6.79 8.00
N GLN A 208 -1.52 -5.86 8.43
CA GLN A 208 -2.62 -6.07 9.36
C GLN A 208 -3.89 -5.54 8.71
N TYR A 209 -4.71 -6.42 8.10
CA TYR A 209 -5.98 -6.05 7.50
C TYR A 209 -7.11 -6.14 8.51
N TYR A 210 -7.86 -5.08 8.65
CA TYR A 210 -8.97 -4.93 9.60
C TYR A 210 -10.29 -5.04 8.85
N ALA A 211 -11.14 -5.99 9.25
CA ALA A 211 -12.52 -6.06 8.80
C ALA A 211 -13.39 -5.10 9.62
N ASP A 212 -13.32 -5.21 10.94
CA ASP A 212 -13.98 -4.27 11.86
C ASP A 212 -12.99 -3.21 12.38
N TRP A 213 -13.08 -2.01 11.84
CA TRP A 213 -12.20 -0.90 12.21
C TRP A 213 -12.39 -0.42 13.66
N PHE A 214 -13.50 -0.81 14.34
CA PHE A 214 -13.86 -0.33 15.67
C PHE A 214 -13.40 -1.24 16.78
N THR A 215 -13.47 -2.56 16.56
CA THR A 215 -13.24 -3.54 17.62
C THR A 215 -11.92 -4.26 17.49
N GLU A 216 -11.38 -4.39 16.27
CA GLU A 216 -10.10 -5.04 16.06
C GLU A 216 -8.93 -4.16 16.54
N GLU A 217 -7.95 -4.80 17.18
CA GLU A 217 -6.81 -4.15 17.81
C GLU A 217 -5.55 -4.32 16.98
N PRO A 218 -4.72 -3.26 16.83
CA PRO A 218 -3.41 -3.33 16.20
C PRO A 218 -2.44 -4.24 16.98
N ALA A 219 -1.48 -4.80 16.26
CA ALA A 219 -0.35 -5.48 16.88
C ALA A 219 0.55 -4.48 17.61
N ASN A 220 1.16 -4.95 18.71
CA ASN A 220 2.22 -4.25 19.42
C ASN A 220 3.47 -5.14 19.40
N LEU A 221 4.39 -4.84 18.50
CA LEU A 221 5.52 -5.70 18.17
C LEU A 221 6.85 -4.97 18.37
N THR A 222 7.85 -5.72 18.82
CA THR A 222 9.23 -5.27 18.94
C THR A 222 10.12 -6.13 18.04
N LEU A 223 10.96 -5.48 17.23
CA LEU A 223 11.95 -6.11 16.38
C LEU A 223 13.35 -5.82 16.93
N THR A 224 14.14 -6.85 17.19
CA THR A 224 15.50 -6.75 17.72
C THR A 224 16.48 -7.58 16.90
N CYS A 225 17.74 -7.15 16.82
CA CYS A 225 18.83 -7.90 16.24
C CYS A 225 19.60 -8.64 17.36
N GLU A 226 19.76 -9.97 17.25
CA GLU A 226 20.40 -10.77 18.29
C GLU A 226 21.91 -10.55 18.39
N ASN A 227 22.56 -10.23 17.28
CA ASN A 227 24.00 -9.93 17.22
C ASN A 227 24.27 -8.42 17.09
N GLN A 228 23.46 -7.61 17.73
CA GLN A 228 23.62 -6.16 17.81
C GLN A 228 24.87 -5.78 18.61
N SER A 229 25.62 -4.80 18.09
CA SER A 229 26.66 -4.13 18.85
C SER A 229 26.09 -2.96 19.65
N PHE A 230 26.60 -2.79 20.89
CA PHE A 230 26.19 -1.65 21.71
C PHE A 230 27.42 -1.00 22.36
N PRO A 231 27.59 0.32 22.27
CA PRO A 231 26.71 1.26 21.55
C PRO A 231 26.74 1.01 20.04
N PRO A 232 25.67 1.41 19.30
CA PRO A 232 25.70 1.34 17.83
C PRO A 232 26.84 2.19 17.25
N PRO A 233 27.39 1.82 16.08
CA PRO A 233 28.43 2.61 15.42
C PRO A 233 27.94 4.04 15.13
N LEU A 234 28.84 5.01 15.25
CA LEU A 234 28.55 6.36 14.80
C LEU A 234 28.39 6.39 13.29
N LEU A 235 27.58 7.37 12.83
CA LEU A 235 27.42 7.62 11.40
C LEU A 235 28.78 8.01 10.79
N ASP A 236 29.19 7.27 9.76
CA ASP A 236 30.36 7.57 8.95
C ASP A 236 29.96 8.00 7.53
N ARG A 237 30.93 8.40 6.72
CA ARG A 237 30.68 8.84 5.35
C ARG A 237 30.00 7.75 4.51
N ALA A 238 30.52 6.53 4.52
CA ALA A 238 30.04 5.44 3.68
C ALA A 238 28.58 5.05 4.03
N SER A 239 28.27 4.97 5.32
CA SER A 239 26.90 4.70 5.79
C SER A 239 25.96 5.88 5.47
N SER A 240 26.43 7.12 5.63
CA SER A 240 25.64 8.31 5.29
C SER A 240 25.30 8.36 3.79
N GLU A 241 26.30 8.17 2.91
CA GLU A 241 26.08 8.14 1.46
C GLU A 241 25.16 7.01 1.03
N THR A 242 25.31 5.82 1.63
CA THR A 242 24.42 4.67 1.35
C THR A 242 22.98 4.96 1.76
N ARG A 243 22.76 5.51 2.94
CA ARG A 243 21.41 5.86 3.45
C ARG A 243 20.75 6.92 2.58
N PHE A 244 21.51 7.95 2.21
CA PHE A 244 21.01 9.02 1.35
C PHE A 244 20.69 8.53 -0.06
N LYS A 245 21.59 7.70 -0.64
CA LYS A 245 21.35 7.05 -1.94
C LYS A 245 20.06 6.23 -1.95
N ARG A 246 19.77 5.46 -0.88
CA ARG A 246 18.52 4.70 -0.78
C ARG A 246 17.26 5.59 -0.88
N LEU A 247 17.29 6.78 -0.27
CA LEU A 247 16.19 7.73 -0.39
C LEU A 247 16.03 8.23 -1.83
N VAL A 248 17.13 8.58 -2.47
CA VAL A 248 17.14 9.04 -3.88
C VAL A 248 16.63 7.95 -4.82
N ASP A 249 17.10 6.72 -4.64
CA ASP A 249 16.68 5.57 -5.44
C ASP A 249 15.20 5.25 -5.21
N LEU A 250 14.74 5.27 -3.95
CA LEU A 250 13.32 5.05 -3.63
C LEU A 250 12.42 6.00 -4.40
N LEU A 251 12.73 7.30 -4.42
CA LEU A 251 11.88 8.28 -5.10
C LEU A 251 11.78 8.03 -6.61
N ARG A 252 12.86 7.55 -7.25
CA ARG A 252 12.90 7.22 -8.67
C ARG A 252 12.15 5.92 -8.96
N VAL A 253 12.56 4.84 -8.29
CA VAL A 253 11.99 3.49 -8.48
C VAL A 253 10.51 3.48 -8.15
N HIS A 254 10.12 4.18 -7.09
CA HIS A 254 8.73 4.29 -6.70
C HIS A 254 7.88 5.06 -7.72
N ALA A 255 8.43 6.13 -8.30
CA ALA A 255 7.75 6.87 -9.35
C ALA A 255 7.50 6.01 -10.59
N ASP A 256 8.50 5.20 -11.01
CA ASP A 256 8.36 4.26 -12.12
C ASP A 256 7.34 3.16 -11.81
N PHE A 257 7.35 2.64 -10.59
CA PHE A 257 6.40 1.62 -10.14
C PHE A 257 4.96 2.13 -10.14
N CYS A 258 4.71 3.33 -9.59
CA CYS A 258 3.39 3.96 -9.60
C CYS A 258 2.93 4.27 -11.03
N GLU A 259 3.82 4.79 -11.88
CA GLU A 259 3.51 5.01 -13.30
C GLU A 259 3.08 3.72 -14.00
N ALA A 260 3.82 2.64 -13.81
CA ALA A 260 3.50 1.34 -14.39
C ALA A 260 2.15 0.80 -13.85
N GLY A 261 1.89 0.94 -12.56
CA GLY A 261 0.62 0.57 -11.93
C GLY A 261 -0.56 1.32 -12.54
N VAL A 262 -0.47 2.64 -12.66
CA VAL A 262 -1.53 3.45 -13.27
C VAL A 262 -1.72 3.11 -14.75
N LYS A 263 -0.63 2.97 -15.51
CA LYS A 263 -0.70 2.57 -16.93
C LYS A 263 -1.41 1.24 -17.12
N SER A 264 -1.18 0.27 -16.23
CA SER A 264 -1.85 -1.04 -16.29
C SER A 264 -3.36 -0.92 -16.05
N HIS A 265 -3.80 -0.05 -15.13
CA HIS A 265 -5.22 0.22 -14.94
C HIS A 265 -5.85 0.88 -16.19
N LEU A 266 -5.17 1.89 -16.75
CA LEU A 266 -5.63 2.63 -17.91
C LEU A 266 -5.55 1.84 -19.24
N ALA A 267 -4.82 0.74 -19.28
CA ALA A 267 -4.75 -0.15 -20.46
C ALA A 267 -6.04 -0.95 -20.65
N SER A 268 -6.83 -1.17 -19.59
CA SER A 268 -8.15 -1.77 -19.68
C SER A 268 -9.13 -0.83 -20.42
N PRO A 269 -10.15 -1.35 -21.12
CA PRO A 269 -11.25 -0.50 -21.58
C PRO A 269 -11.89 0.25 -20.42
N THR A 270 -12.36 1.48 -20.68
CA THR A 270 -13.14 2.22 -19.67
C THR A 270 -14.32 1.37 -19.19
N ASP A 271 -14.64 1.46 -17.91
CA ASP A 271 -15.75 0.75 -17.27
C ASP A 271 -15.59 -0.79 -17.26
N ARG A 272 -14.38 -1.27 -17.45
CA ARG A 272 -14.05 -2.68 -17.24
C ARG A 272 -13.11 -2.85 -16.05
N ILE A 273 -13.49 -3.76 -15.15
CA ILE A 273 -12.66 -4.18 -13.99
C ILE A 273 -12.29 -5.64 -14.23
N ALA A 274 -11.04 -5.91 -14.51
CA ALA A 274 -10.54 -7.23 -14.89
C ALA A 274 -9.53 -7.77 -13.89
N ARG A 275 -9.29 -9.08 -13.91
CA ARG A 275 -8.25 -9.72 -13.10
C ARG A 275 -6.88 -9.11 -13.42
N PHE A 276 -6.14 -8.81 -12.38
CA PHE A 276 -4.86 -8.12 -12.45
C PHE A 276 -3.80 -8.86 -11.64
N VAL A 277 -2.59 -8.98 -12.20
CA VAL A 277 -1.46 -9.61 -11.52
C VAL A 277 -0.56 -8.53 -10.91
N VAL A 278 -0.40 -8.55 -9.60
CA VAL A 278 0.51 -7.65 -8.88
C VAL A 278 1.82 -8.39 -8.61
N PRO A 279 2.96 -7.94 -9.16
CA PRO A 279 4.27 -8.52 -8.82
C PRO A 279 4.54 -8.42 -7.31
N GLY A 280 4.98 -9.52 -6.69
CA GLY A 280 5.19 -9.57 -5.25
C GLY A 280 3.89 -9.55 -4.41
N ALA A 281 2.74 -9.77 -5.06
CA ALA A 281 1.47 -9.99 -4.38
C ALA A 281 1.51 -11.26 -3.53
N PHE A 282 0.61 -11.33 -2.55
CA PHE A 282 0.48 -12.49 -1.69
C PHE A 282 -0.06 -13.69 -2.44
N ALA A 283 0.48 -14.86 -2.13
CA ALA A 283 -0.19 -16.11 -2.44
C ALA A 283 -1.61 -16.09 -1.85
N GLY A 284 -2.58 -16.66 -2.55
CA GLY A 284 -3.97 -16.70 -2.09
C GLY A 284 -4.75 -15.38 -2.25
N THR A 285 -4.17 -14.36 -2.91
CA THR A 285 -4.90 -13.10 -3.16
C THR A 285 -5.17 -12.91 -4.64
N ASP A 286 -6.45 -12.76 -4.98
CA ASP A 286 -6.89 -12.32 -6.29
C ASP A 286 -7.09 -10.81 -6.32
N TYR A 287 -6.56 -10.18 -7.37
CA TYR A 287 -6.74 -8.76 -7.61
C TYR A 287 -7.57 -8.53 -8.86
N PHE A 288 -8.49 -7.57 -8.78
CA PHE A 288 -9.18 -7.04 -9.95
C PHE A 288 -8.99 -5.53 -9.96
N SER A 289 -8.73 -4.98 -11.13
CA SER A 289 -8.49 -3.56 -11.27
C SER A 289 -9.02 -3.03 -12.60
N GLY A 290 -9.26 -1.73 -12.62
CA GLY A 290 -9.72 -1.01 -13.79
C GLY A 290 -9.88 0.47 -13.48
N TYR A 291 -10.57 1.17 -14.34
CA TYR A 291 -10.92 2.56 -14.10
C TYR A 291 -12.29 2.89 -14.69
N PHE A 292 -12.88 3.94 -14.18
CA PHE A 292 -14.12 4.49 -14.72
C PHE A 292 -14.09 6.02 -14.68
N ARG A 293 -15.00 6.62 -15.46
CA ARG A 293 -15.28 8.04 -15.39
C ARG A 293 -16.71 8.26 -14.91
N VAL A 294 -16.89 9.29 -14.10
CA VAL A 294 -18.21 9.71 -13.62
C VAL A 294 -18.31 11.23 -13.62
N ASN A 295 -19.29 11.75 -14.34
CA ASN A 295 -19.60 13.18 -14.40
C ASN A 295 -20.56 13.60 -13.26
N PRO A 296 -20.72 14.90 -12.96
CA PRO A 296 -21.55 15.37 -11.84
C PRO A 296 -23.04 14.95 -11.89
N ASP A 297 -23.55 14.61 -13.09
CA ASP A 297 -24.93 14.20 -13.36
C ASP A 297 -25.08 12.69 -13.64
N GLU A 298 -24.02 11.92 -13.41
CA GLU A 298 -23.95 10.47 -13.62
C GLU A 298 -23.76 9.73 -12.31
N ALA A 299 -24.08 8.44 -12.33
CA ALA A 299 -23.69 7.45 -11.35
C ALA A 299 -23.12 6.22 -12.05
N VAL A 300 -22.07 5.64 -11.48
CA VAL A 300 -21.50 4.36 -11.93
C VAL A 300 -21.90 3.30 -10.90
N ILE A 301 -22.59 2.27 -11.37
CA ILE A 301 -23.00 1.11 -10.57
C ILE A 301 -21.99 0.01 -10.81
N ILE A 302 -21.35 -0.47 -9.73
CA ILE A 302 -20.38 -1.56 -9.78
C ILE A 302 -20.97 -2.71 -8.98
N GLU A 303 -21.25 -3.82 -9.66
CA GLU A 303 -21.93 -4.98 -9.09
C GLU A 303 -20.99 -6.18 -9.03
N ILE A 304 -20.93 -6.84 -7.87
CA ILE A 304 -20.27 -8.12 -7.65
C ILE A 304 -21.23 -9.11 -7.00
N ASP A 305 -21.02 -10.39 -7.25
CA ASP A 305 -21.64 -11.44 -6.42
C ASP A 305 -20.97 -11.44 -5.05
N LYS A 306 -21.69 -11.82 -3.98
CA LYS A 306 -21.13 -11.89 -2.63
C LYS A 306 -19.90 -12.82 -2.62
N PRO A 307 -18.69 -12.32 -2.32
CA PRO A 307 -17.50 -13.16 -2.31
C PRO A 307 -17.51 -14.16 -1.14
N ASP A 308 -17.07 -15.39 -1.42
CA ASP A 308 -16.79 -16.39 -0.39
C ASP A 308 -15.29 -16.47 -0.14
N CYS A 309 -14.78 -15.49 0.61
CA CYS A 309 -13.37 -15.32 0.92
C CYS A 309 -13.19 -15.09 2.43
N GLU A 310 -12.00 -15.38 2.95
CA GLU A 310 -11.66 -15.04 4.34
C GLU A 310 -11.71 -13.53 4.59
N TYR A 311 -11.25 -12.76 3.60
CA TYR A 311 -11.31 -11.30 3.64
C TYR A 311 -11.39 -10.75 2.21
N TRP A 312 -12.08 -9.63 2.03
CA TRP A 312 -12.05 -8.88 0.78
C TRP A 312 -12.31 -7.39 1.00
N ASN A 313 -11.79 -6.59 0.10
CA ASN A 313 -12.08 -5.16 0.06
C ASN A 313 -12.06 -4.60 -1.37
N VAL A 314 -12.57 -3.38 -1.48
CA VAL A 314 -12.52 -2.56 -2.68
C VAL A 314 -12.17 -1.14 -2.32
N GLU A 315 -11.39 -0.46 -3.16
CA GLU A 315 -11.08 0.94 -2.96
C GLU A 315 -10.90 1.70 -4.27
N LEU A 316 -11.23 2.98 -4.23
CA LEU A 316 -10.91 3.93 -5.28
C LEU A 316 -9.49 4.46 -5.09
N ALA A 317 -8.80 4.67 -6.21
CA ALA A 317 -7.48 5.27 -6.23
C ALA A 317 -7.40 6.41 -7.24
N GLN A 318 -6.35 7.20 -7.08
CA GLN A 318 -6.03 8.37 -7.89
C GLN A 318 -4.88 8.06 -8.87
N LEU A 319 -4.59 9.00 -9.77
CA LEU A 319 -3.50 8.87 -10.74
C LEU A 319 -2.09 8.87 -10.12
N GLN A 320 -1.96 9.11 -8.84
CA GLN A 320 -0.73 8.92 -8.06
C GLN A 320 -0.56 7.47 -7.57
N TRP A 321 -1.49 6.60 -7.93
CA TRP A 321 -1.59 5.21 -7.47
C TRP A 321 -1.67 5.14 -5.95
N GLU A 322 -2.45 6.02 -5.36
CA GLU A 322 -2.78 6.07 -3.93
C GLU A 322 -4.31 6.02 -3.75
N PRO A 323 -4.82 5.44 -2.66
CA PRO A 323 -6.23 5.61 -2.31
C PRO A 323 -6.53 7.08 -2.02
N GLY A 324 -7.78 7.49 -2.18
CA GLY A 324 -8.23 8.83 -1.82
C GLY A 324 -8.15 9.11 -0.32
N ASP A 325 -8.57 10.30 0.11
CA ASP A 325 -8.59 10.69 1.54
C ASP A 325 -9.62 9.88 2.34
N TYR A 326 -9.38 8.57 2.49
CA TYR A 326 -10.26 7.57 3.09
C TYR A 326 -10.70 7.89 4.53
N TRP A 327 -9.98 8.74 5.22
CA TRP A 327 -10.33 9.22 6.55
C TRP A 327 -11.47 10.25 6.55
N ALA A 328 -11.69 10.93 5.40
CA ALA A 328 -12.67 11.97 5.21
C ALA A 328 -13.69 11.68 4.10
N ARG A 329 -13.50 10.61 3.33
CA ARG A 329 -14.35 10.25 2.19
C ARG A 329 -14.62 8.76 2.15
N LEU A 330 -15.78 8.37 1.62
CA LEU A 330 -16.14 6.97 1.39
C LEU A 330 -15.50 6.50 0.07
N VAL A 331 -14.23 6.15 0.11
CA VAL A 331 -13.46 5.69 -1.05
C VAL A 331 -13.07 4.23 -0.97
N ASN A 332 -13.44 3.53 0.11
CA ASN A 332 -13.24 2.10 0.25
C ASN A 332 -14.33 1.44 1.08
N TYR A 333 -14.48 0.15 0.86
CA TYR A 333 -15.33 -0.76 1.63
C TYR A 333 -14.66 -2.11 1.77
N ASN A 334 -14.96 -2.82 2.86
CA ASN A 334 -14.61 -4.21 3.05
C ASN A 334 -15.84 -5.06 3.41
N LEU A 335 -15.66 -6.36 3.56
CA LEU A 335 -16.72 -7.32 3.82
C LEU A 335 -17.62 -7.00 5.04
N ALA A 336 -17.08 -6.30 6.04
CA ALA A 336 -17.84 -5.93 7.25
C ALA A 336 -18.56 -4.58 7.12
N GLN A 337 -18.19 -3.76 6.15
CA GLN A 337 -18.71 -2.41 5.96
C GLN A 337 -19.81 -2.31 4.92
N VAL A 338 -19.92 -3.32 4.04
CA VAL A 338 -20.86 -3.30 2.93
C VAL A 338 -22.27 -3.73 3.34
N HIS A 339 -23.25 -3.16 2.67
CA HIS A 339 -24.60 -3.69 2.62
C HIS A 339 -24.69 -4.77 1.55
N TYR A 340 -25.20 -5.94 1.90
CA TYR A 340 -25.51 -7.04 1.01
C TYR A 340 -26.99 -6.98 0.61
N GLU A 341 -27.26 -6.99 -0.68
CA GLU A 341 -28.64 -7.00 -1.21
C GLU A 341 -29.31 -8.37 -1.00
N ALA A 342 -30.64 -8.38 -1.01
CA ALA A 342 -31.42 -9.61 -0.82
C ALA A 342 -31.16 -10.67 -1.93
N ASP A 343 -30.74 -10.25 -3.11
CA ASP A 343 -30.36 -11.12 -4.24
C ASP A 343 -28.96 -11.74 -4.10
N GLY A 344 -28.26 -11.50 -2.98
CA GLY A 344 -26.93 -12.02 -2.71
C GLY A 344 -25.80 -11.25 -3.40
N LYS A 345 -26.07 -10.03 -3.85
CA LYS A 345 -25.07 -9.16 -4.51
C LYS A 345 -24.65 -8.01 -3.64
N VAL A 346 -23.55 -7.40 -4.02
CA VAL A 346 -23.11 -6.10 -3.52
C VAL A 346 -23.07 -5.13 -4.68
N ARG A 347 -23.77 -4.01 -4.52
CA ARG A 347 -23.77 -2.91 -5.48
C ARG A 347 -23.12 -1.70 -4.85
N PHE A 348 -22.08 -1.19 -5.50
CA PHE A 348 -21.46 0.07 -5.16
C PHE A 348 -21.97 1.15 -6.10
N ILE A 349 -22.23 2.33 -5.55
CA ILE A 349 -22.71 3.48 -6.32
C ILE A 349 -21.64 4.56 -6.25
N ALA A 350 -20.95 4.81 -7.36
CA ALA A 350 -19.98 5.89 -7.46
C ALA A 350 -20.64 7.13 -8.06
N SER A 351 -20.64 8.24 -7.36
CA SER A 351 -21.24 9.50 -7.84
C SER A 351 -20.66 10.71 -7.09
N TRP A 352 -20.79 11.90 -7.71
CA TRP A 352 -20.34 13.15 -7.10
C TRP A 352 -21.21 13.61 -5.94
N LYS A 353 -22.51 13.32 -6.01
CA LYS A 353 -23.49 13.67 -4.97
C LYS A 353 -23.91 12.40 -4.24
N ASP A 354 -23.99 12.49 -2.92
CA ASP A 354 -24.53 11.40 -2.11
C ASP A 354 -25.97 11.07 -2.52
N PRO A 355 -26.24 9.86 -3.04
CA PRO A 355 -27.58 9.46 -3.44
C PRO A 355 -28.44 9.00 -2.25
N GLY A 356 -27.93 9.02 -1.00
CA GLY A 356 -28.61 8.48 0.17
C GLY A 356 -28.75 6.95 0.15
N LEU A 357 -27.78 6.25 -0.46
CA LEU A 357 -27.73 4.79 -0.58
C LEU A 357 -26.57 4.19 0.22
N PRO A 358 -26.64 2.92 0.65
CA PRO A 358 -25.47 2.21 1.17
C PRO A 358 -24.42 2.00 0.07
N ASN A 359 -23.21 1.62 0.45
CA ASN A 359 -22.08 1.34 -0.45
C ASN A 359 -21.79 2.47 -1.45
N TRP A 360 -22.03 3.73 -1.06
CA TRP A 360 -21.74 4.89 -1.90
C TRP A 360 -20.25 5.21 -1.88
N PHE A 361 -19.64 5.31 -3.06
CA PHE A 361 -18.32 5.90 -3.24
C PHE A 361 -18.43 7.40 -3.52
N ASP A 362 -17.77 8.19 -2.66
CA ASP A 362 -17.69 9.65 -2.80
C ASP A 362 -16.66 10.02 -3.89
N CYS A 363 -17.18 10.34 -5.07
CA CYS A 363 -16.41 10.78 -6.23
C CYS A 363 -16.35 12.31 -6.39
N SER A 364 -16.79 13.07 -5.38
CA SER A 364 -16.92 14.53 -5.49
C SER A 364 -15.63 15.22 -5.93
N GLY A 365 -15.73 16.05 -6.98
CA GLY A 365 -14.63 16.85 -7.49
C GLY A 365 -13.61 16.10 -8.34
N ARG A 366 -13.86 14.82 -8.69
CA ARG A 366 -12.97 14.04 -9.54
C ARG A 366 -13.75 13.20 -10.54
N THR A 367 -13.37 13.31 -11.80
CA THR A 367 -14.02 12.59 -12.91
C THR A 367 -13.46 11.20 -13.11
N LEU A 368 -12.13 11.04 -13.08
CA LEU A 368 -11.47 9.76 -13.30
C LEU A 368 -11.09 9.11 -11.98
N HIS A 369 -11.49 7.84 -11.81
CA HIS A 369 -11.15 7.00 -10.68
C HIS A 369 -10.54 5.68 -11.13
N LEU A 370 -9.40 5.30 -10.54
CA LEU A 370 -8.93 3.93 -10.55
C LEU A 370 -9.69 3.17 -9.46
N ILE A 371 -9.90 1.87 -9.69
CA ILE A 371 -10.55 0.99 -8.71
C ILE A 371 -9.78 -0.32 -8.59
N GLY A 372 -9.66 -0.82 -7.36
CA GLY A 372 -9.01 -2.09 -7.08
C GLY A 372 -9.79 -2.93 -6.08
N PHE A 373 -10.00 -4.21 -6.42
CA PHE A 373 -10.53 -5.22 -5.51
C PHE A 373 -9.39 -6.14 -5.07
N ARG A 374 -9.46 -6.58 -3.82
CA ARG A 374 -8.59 -7.61 -3.25
C ARG A 374 -9.45 -8.67 -2.59
N PHE A 375 -9.24 -9.91 -2.97
CA PHE A 375 -9.95 -11.09 -2.45
C PHE A 375 -8.91 -12.06 -1.89
N PHE A 376 -8.98 -12.32 -0.59
CA PHE A 376 -8.01 -13.15 0.14
C PHE A 376 -8.62 -14.52 0.45
N GLU A 377 -7.88 -15.58 0.14
CA GLU A 377 -8.22 -16.97 0.45
C GLU A 377 -9.66 -17.27 0.07
N CYS A 378 -9.98 -17.11 -1.22
CA CYS A 378 -11.31 -17.37 -1.74
C CYS A 378 -11.52 -18.87 -1.97
N ARG A 379 -12.73 -19.36 -1.62
CA ARG A 379 -13.13 -20.76 -1.79
C ARG A 379 -13.67 -21.04 -3.19
N SER A 380 -13.89 -19.99 -3.99
CA SER A 380 -14.36 -20.08 -5.38
C SER A 380 -13.74 -18.97 -6.22
N ASP A 381 -13.67 -19.18 -7.52
CA ASP A 381 -13.26 -18.14 -8.47
C ASP A 381 -14.21 -16.95 -8.40
N GLN A 382 -13.64 -15.75 -8.43
CA GLN A 382 -14.38 -14.49 -8.46
C GLN A 382 -14.63 -14.07 -9.90
N ALA A 383 -15.88 -13.73 -10.20
CA ALA A 383 -16.25 -13.15 -11.49
C ALA A 383 -15.78 -11.69 -11.62
N GLU A 384 -15.54 -11.22 -12.84
CA GLU A 384 -15.27 -9.80 -13.09
C GLU A 384 -16.47 -8.94 -12.62
N PRO A 385 -16.22 -7.84 -11.88
CA PRO A 385 -17.26 -6.88 -11.53
C PRO A 385 -17.98 -6.33 -12.76
N ARG A 386 -19.29 -6.19 -12.69
CA ARG A 386 -20.07 -5.53 -13.76
C ARG A 386 -20.15 -4.03 -13.50
N VAL A 387 -19.90 -3.23 -14.50
CA VAL A 387 -19.93 -1.77 -14.43
C VAL A 387 -21.00 -1.24 -15.36
N THR A 388 -21.82 -0.33 -14.86
CA THR A 388 -22.89 0.33 -15.64
C THR A 388 -22.95 1.80 -15.26
N THR A 389 -22.81 2.68 -16.26
CA THR A 389 -22.98 4.12 -16.07
C THR A 389 -24.40 4.53 -16.43
N VAL A 390 -25.05 5.29 -15.56
CA VAL A 390 -26.44 5.77 -15.72
C VAL A 390 -26.53 7.26 -15.39
N PRO A 391 -27.51 8.00 -15.98
CA PRO A 391 -27.84 9.32 -15.47
C PRO A 391 -28.23 9.25 -13.98
N LEU A 392 -27.71 10.15 -13.16
CA LEU A 392 -28.02 10.17 -11.72
C LEU A 392 -29.53 10.28 -11.46
N ALA A 393 -30.28 10.96 -12.32
CA ALA A 393 -31.73 11.07 -12.23
C ALA A 393 -32.47 9.72 -12.45
N ASP A 394 -31.81 8.77 -13.11
CA ASP A 394 -32.35 7.44 -13.43
C ASP A 394 -31.87 6.35 -12.45
N LEU A 395 -31.00 6.68 -11.52
CA LEU A 395 -30.38 5.73 -10.58
C LEU A 395 -31.40 4.85 -9.85
N GLU A 396 -32.53 5.43 -9.43
CA GLU A 396 -33.62 4.73 -8.74
C GLU A 396 -34.20 3.55 -9.53
N LYS A 397 -34.14 3.57 -10.85
CA LYS A 397 -34.61 2.48 -11.72
C LYS A 397 -33.71 1.24 -11.68
N HIS A 398 -32.47 1.40 -11.14
CA HIS A 398 -31.42 0.39 -11.11
C HIS A 398 -31.16 -0.12 -9.68
N ILE A 399 -31.85 0.41 -8.66
CA ILE A 399 -31.71 0.04 -7.25
C ILE A 399 -32.89 -0.84 -6.84
N ALA A 400 -32.61 -1.88 -6.05
CA ALA A 400 -33.66 -2.74 -5.52
C ALA A 400 -34.63 -1.94 -4.63
N PRO A 401 -35.96 -2.17 -4.73
CA PRO A 401 -36.94 -1.40 -3.96
C PRO A 401 -36.78 -1.46 -2.44
N ASP A 402 -36.16 -2.51 -1.95
CA ASP A 402 -35.90 -2.77 -0.51
C ASP A 402 -34.50 -2.31 -0.05
N THR A 403 -33.68 -1.74 -0.95
CA THR A 403 -32.40 -1.15 -0.57
C THR A 403 -32.61 -0.03 0.45
N PRO A 404 -31.98 -0.08 1.64
CA PRO A 404 -32.17 0.91 2.69
C PRO A 404 -31.74 2.31 2.24
N ARG A 405 -32.32 3.33 2.88
CA ARG A 405 -31.97 4.73 2.65
C ARG A 405 -31.12 5.26 3.80
N ILE A 406 -30.11 6.02 3.45
CA ILE A 406 -29.20 6.67 4.40
C ILE A 406 -29.54 8.15 4.44
N SER A 407 -29.99 8.64 5.60
CA SER A 407 -30.26 10.08 5.77
C SER A 407 -28.94 10.89 5.84
N PRO A 408 -28.99 12.22 5.60
CA PRO A 408 -27.82 13.06 5.77
C PRO A 408 -27.21 12.99 7.18
N GLU A 409 -28.04 12.82 8.23
CA GLU A 409 -27.62 12.66 9.62
C GLU A 409 -26.86 11.34 9.81
N GLN A 410 -27.41 10.23 9.31
CA GLN A 410 -26.78 8.92 9.36
C GLN A 410 -25.46 8.91 8.58
N ARG A 411 -25.41 9.60 7.43
CA ARG A 411 -24.17 9.74 6.66
C ARG A 411 -23.11 10.51 7.43
N ARG A 412 -23.48 11.62 8.07
CA ARG A 412 -22.55 12.39 8.91
C ARG A 412 -22.02 11.53 10.06
N GLU A 413 -22.90 10.80 10.75
CA GLU A 413 -22.50 9.88 11.82
C GLU A 413 -21.55 8.81 11.32
N GLN A 414 -21.82 8.19 10.15
CA GLN A 414 -20.94 7.23 9.52
C GLN A 414 -19.53 7.82 9.27
N MET A 415 -19.45 9.07 8.80
CA MET A 415 -18.17 9.72 8.54
C MET A 415 -17.43 10.09 9.82
N GLU A 416 -18.12 10.53 10.87
CA GLU A 416 -17.54 10.79 12.18
C GLU A 416 -16.97 9.51 12.79
N GLN A 417 -17.74 8.43 12.77
CA GLN A 417 -17.30 7.11 13.22
C GLN A 417 -16.09 6.62 12.42
N ARG A 418 -16.12 6.76 11.09
CA ARG A 418 -15.00 6.42 10.23
C ARG A 418 -13.72 7.15 10.63
N LEU A 419 -13.79 8.46 10.83
CA LEU A 419 -12.64 9.26 11.27
C LEU A 419 -12.08 8.77 12.61
N LEU A 420 -12.96 8.52 13.59
CA LEU A 420 -12.55 8.01 14.91
C LEU A 420 -11.89 6.65 14.82
N SER A 421 -12.42 5.74 13.99
CA SER A 421 -11.84 4.41 13.80
C SER A 421 -10.45 4.46 13.13
N VAL A 422 -10.25 5.38 12.16
CA VAL A 422 -8.93 5.60 11.56
C VAL A 422 -7.94 6.09 12.61
N TYR A 423 -8.33 7.04 13.46
CA TYR A 423 -7.47 7.50 14.55
C TYR A 423 -7.12 6.37 15.50
N ARG A 424 -8.12 5.60 15.97
CA ARG A 424 -7.91 4.48 16.89
C ARG A 424 -6.93 3.44 16.33
N ARG A 425 -7.15 2.99 15.09
CA ARG A 425 -6.31 1.99 14.43
C ARG A 425 -4.88 2.44 14.21
N ARG A 426 -4.67 3.71 13.94
CA ARG A 426 -3.40 4.25 13.49
C ARG A 426 -2.57 4.93 14.58
N PHE A 427 -3.20 5.33 15.70
CA PHE A 427 -2.49 5.94 16.85
C PHE A 427 -2.00 4.94 17.88
N ASN A 428 -2.62 3.77 17.98
CA ASN A 428 -2.23 2.75 18.96
C ASN A 428 -1.09 1.85 18.47
N ASP A 429 -0.41 2.22 17.41
CA ASP A 429 0.74 1.53 16.82
C ASP A 429 2.09 2.09 17.37
N PHE A 430 2.14 2.54 18.60
CA PHE A 430 3.37 2.97 19.26
C PHE A 430 3.65 2.15 20.51
#